data_7b99277b83a9ce9369548da3c719ae81
#
_entry.id   7b99277b83a9ce9369548da3c719ae81
#
_cell.length_a   1.000
_cell.length_b   1.000
_cell.length_c   1.000
_cell.angle_alpha   90.00
_cell.angle_beta   90.00
_cell.angle_gamma   90.00
#
_symmetry.space_group_name_H-M   'P 1'
#
loop_
_entity.id
_entity.type
_entity.pdbx_description
1 polymer ?
#
loop_
_entity_poly.entity_id
_entity_poly.type
_entity_poly.pdbx_seq_one_letter_code
_entity_poly.pdbx_strand_id
1 'polypeptide(L)'
;GMQILALGHSVLKDNEAKYKGDYIDYLNKKVKHKDPYKAGMMAAKIIVDEIIKKTTDRMRIKYDEWFSETSLHQTNRVAQVLEILKKKGLIYEKDGAKWFRSSKYGDERDRVVVKADGWKTYLAGDIAYHQYKFEKKKFARAINVWGADHYGDVPGLQAGIEALGHKGKLEIILHQFVTFLEKGEKKKMSKRKGIYVTMDELLREVGSDIVRFLFLQKSINTHLNFDLDLAKQQSEKNPVYYI
;
A
#
# COMPACT_ATOMS: atom_id res chain seq x y z
N GLY A 1 -2.57 13.58 -4.39
CA GLY A 1 -2.30 13.52 -2.95
C GLY A 1 -0.89 14.01 -2.61
N MET A 2 -0.61 14.20 -1.32
CA MET A 2 0.69 14.70 -0.81
C MET A 2 1.90 13.88 -1.27
N GLN A 3 1.77 12.56 -1.38
CA GLN A 3 2.85 11.69 -1.85
C GLN A 3 3.19 11.94 -3.33
N ILE A 4 2.18 12.15 -4.17
CA ILE A 4 2.39 12.46 -5.59
C ILE A 4 3.10 13.79 -5.76
N LEU A 5 2.71 14.80 -4.98
CA LEU A 5 3.40 16.10 -4.99
C LEU A 5 4.86 15.96 -4.55
N ALA A 6 5.12 15.25 -3.44
CA ALA A 6 6.47 14.98 -2.96
C ALA A 6 7.33 14.19 -3.97
N LEU A 7 6.72 13.24 -4.70
CA LEU A 7 7.40 12.55 -5.80
C LEU A 7 7.76 13.53 -6.93
N GLY A 8 6.83 14.41 -7.30
CA GLY A 8 7.08 15.41 -8.33
C GLY A 8 8.23 16.35 -8.01
N HIS A 9 8.24 16.92 -6.80
CA HIS A 9 9.37 17.74 -6.32
C HIS A 9 10.69 16.97 -6.39
N SER A 10 10.66 15.68 -5.97
CA SER A 10 11.87 14.85 -6.01
C SER A 10 12.36 14.59 -7.43
N VAL A 11 11.44 14.33 -8.36
CA VAL A 11 11.76 14.12 -9.78
C VAL A 11 12.29 15.40 -10.44
N LEU A 12 11.74 16.56 -10.08
CA LEU A 12 12.22 17.85 -10.54
C LEU A 12 13.52 18.29 -9.86
N LYS A 13 13.92 17.61 -8.77
CA LYS A 13 15.13 17.91 -7.99
C LYS A 13 15.13 19.34 -7.42
N ASP A 14 13.97 19.86 -7.05
CA ASP A 14 13.84 21.18 -6.45
C ASP A 14 14.04 21.15 -4.91
N ASN A 15 13.88 22.31 -4.27
CA ASN A 15 14.14 22.46 -2.83
C ASN A 15 13.18 21.69 -1.92
N GLU A 16 12.03 21.21 -2.44
CA GLU A 16 11.05 20.41 -1.71
C GLU A 16 11.22 18.90 -1.93
N ALA A 17 12.29 18.47 -2.63
CA ALA A 17 12.59 17.08 -2.93
C ALA A 17 12.75 16.24 -1.64
N LYS A 18 11.99 15.14 -1.53
CA LYS A 18 12.00 14.24 -0.35
C LYS A 18 12.60 12.87 -0.64
N TYR A 19 12.53 12.40 -1.89
CA TYR A 19 13.00 11.09 -2.29
C TYR A 19 14.31 11.20 -3.05
N LYS A 20 15.18 10.19 -2.88
CA LYS A 20 16.49 10.11 -3.53
C LYS A 20 16.74 8.68 -4.02
N GLY A 21 17.70 8.52 -4.90
CA GLY A 21 18.13 7.23 -5.45
C GLY A 21 18.03 7.18 -6.97
N ASP A 22 18.64 6.14 -7.57
CA ASP A 22 18.79 5.98 -9.01
C ASP A 22 17.47 6.02 -9.78
N TYR A 23 16.38 5.54 -9.15
CA TYR A 23 15.04 5.60 -9.75
C TYR A 23 14.56 7.04 -9.94
N ILE A 24 14.93 7.98 -9.04
CA ILE A 24 14.61 9.40 -9.20
C ILE A 24 15.36 9.97 -10.41
N ASP A 25 16.64 9.62 -10.59
CA ASP A 25 17.43 10.04 -11.74
C ASP A 25 16.86 9.49 -13.06
N TYR A 26 16.43 8.25 -13.03
CA TYR A 26 15.73 7.63 -14.15
C TYR A 26 14.43 8.36 -14.50
N LEU A 27 13.59 8.67 -13.50
CA LEU A 27 12.34 9.40 -13.69
C LEU A 27 12.57 10.84 -14.17
N ASN A 28 13.58 11.53 -13.63
CA ASN A 28 13.92 12.89 -14.05
C ASN A 28 14.25 12.97 -15.55
N LYS A 29 14.94 11.96 -16.10
CA LYS A 29 15.24 11.88 -17.54
C LYS A 29 13.97 11.70 -18.40
N LYS A 30 12.95 11.03 -17.89
CA LYS A 30 11.71 10.68 -18.62
C LYS A 30 10.59 11.70 -18.47
N VAL A 31 10.45 12.30 -17.30
CA VAL A 31 9.38 13.24 -17.02
C VAL A 31 9.71 14.62 -17.61
N LYS A 32 8.86 15.10 -18.52
CA LYS A 32 9.05 16.38 -19.21
C LYS A 32 7.97 17.38 -18.83
N HIS A 33 7.79 17.62 -17.52
CA HIS A 33 6.83 18.57 -17.01
C HIS A 33 7.42 19.42 -15.88
N LYS A 34 7.08 20.73 -15.83
CA LYS A 34 7.61 21.67 -14.82
C LYS A 34 6.73 21.78 -13.57
N ASP A 35 5.44 21.48 -13.67
CA ASP A 35 4.54 21.48 -12.53
C ASP A 35 4.76 20.23 -11.67
N PRO A 36 5.06 20.38 -10.36
CA PRO A 36 5.42 19.24 -9.51
C PRO A 36 4.31 18.19 -9.39
N TYR A 37 3.04 18.60 -9.33
CA TYR A 37 1.96 17.62 -9.21
C TYR A 37 1.80 16.80 -10.48
N LYS A 38 1.86 17.42 -11.64
CA LYS A 38 1.78 16.73 -12.94
C LYS A 38 3.01 15.87 -13.18
N ALA A 39 4.20 16.37 -12.83
CA ALA A 39 5.44 15.59 -12.87
C ALA A 39 5.34 14.34 -11.98
N GLY A 40 4.80 14.48 -10.76
CA GLY A 40 4.54 13.38 -9.84
C GLY A 40 3.55 12.35 -10.38
N MET A 41 2.48 12.79 -11.04
CA MET A 41 1.51 11.88 -11.68
C MET A 41 2.14 11.09 -12.83
N MET A 42 2.93 11.74 -13.68
CA MET A 42 3.67 11.06 -14.76
C MET A 42 4.68 10.06 -14.19
N ALA A 43 5.44 10.47 -13.20
CA ALA A 43 6.42 9.62 -12.51
C ALA A 43 5.77 8.40 -11.86
N ALA A 44 4.66 8.58 -11.16
CA ALA A 44 3.91 7.47 -10.55
C ALA A 44 3.44 6.46 -11.60
N LYS A 45 2.96 6.93 -12.76
CA LYS A 45 2.58 6.04 -13.86
C LYS A 45 3.77 5.24 -14.38
N ILE A 46 4.92 5.89 -14.59
CA ILE A 46 6.16 5.22 -15.03
C ILE A 46 6.60 4.18 -13.99
N ILE A 47 6.57 4.50 -12.69
CA ILE A 47 6.90 3.56 -11.61
C ILE A 47 6.00 2.31 -11.70
N VAL A 48 4.70 2.48 -11.85
CA VAL A 48 3.78 1.35 -11.96
C VAL A 48 4.06 0.53 -13.21
N ASP A 49 4.14 1.17 -14.37
CA ASP A 49 4.17 0.46 -15.65
C ASP A 49 5.55 -0.13 -15.98
N GLU A 50 6.64 0.54 -15.60
CA GLU A 50 7.98 0.14 -16.01
C GLU A 50 8.81 -0.50 -14.89
N ILE A 51 8.43 -0.31 -13.63
CA ILE A 51 9.15 -0.87 -12.49
C ILE A 51 8.27 -1.94 -11.81
N ILE A 52 7.15 -1.55 -11.19
CA ILE A 52 6.37 -2.46 -10.34
C ILE A 52 5.80 -3.64 -11.14
N LYS A 53 5.17 -3.38 -12.29
CA LYS A 53 4.61 -4.45 -13.13
C LYS A 53 5.68 -5.43 -13.59
N LYS A 54 6.84 -4.93 -14.03
CA LYS A 54 7.94 -5.80 -14.46
C LYS A 54 8.50 -6.63 -13.30
N THR A 55 8.62 -6.05 -12.11
CA THR A 55 9.07 -6.78 -10.92
C THR A 55 8.06 -7.87 -10.54
N THR A 56 6.76 -7.57 -10.54
CA THR A 56 5.71 -8.56 -10.23
C THR A 56 5.64 -9.67 -11.29
N ASP A 57 5.82 -9.34 -12.57
CA ASP A 57 5.89 -10.33 -13.65
C ASP A 57 7.09 -11.29 -13.46
N ARG A 58 8.27 -10.77 -13.10
CA ARG A 58 9.45 -11.59 -12.77
C ARG A 58 9.20 -12.50 -11.56
N MET A 59 8.39 -12.04 -10.60
CA MET A 59 7.93 -12.85 -9.47
C MET A 59 6.81 -13.81 -9.85
N ARG A 60 6.35 -13.84 -11.10
CA ARG A 60 5.19 -14.62 -11.56
C ARG A 60 3.91 -14.29 -10.79
N ILE A 61 3.74 -13.01 -10.41
CA ILE A 61 2.54 -12.47 -9.78
C ILE A 61 1.79 -11.68 -10.86
N LYS A 62 0.56 -12.13 -11.17
CA LYS A 62 -0.33 -11.48 -12.13
C LYS A 62 -1.46 -10.78 -11.40
N TYR A 63 -1.76 -9.56 -11.81
CA TYR A 63 -2.90 -8.79 -11.32
C TYR A 63 -3.90 -8.61 -12.46
N ASP A 64 -5.16 -8.94 -12.19
CA ASP A 64 -6.25 -8.72 -13.16
C ASP A 64 -6.57 -7.25 -13.33
N GLU A 65 -6.37 -6.45 -12.30
CA GLU A 65 -6.64 -5.01 -12.32
C GLU A 65 -5.62 -4.21 -11.50
N TRP A 66 -5.10 -3.16 -12.09
CA TRP A 66 -4.31 -2.11 -11.44
C TRP A 66 -5.21 -0.92 -11.16
N PHE A 67 -5.85 -0.92 -9.99
CA PHE A 67 -6.84 0.08 -9.64
C PHE A 67 -6.20 1.41 -9.23
N SER A 68 -6.68 2.51 -9.81
CA SER A 68 -6.25 3.86 -9.44
C SER A 68 -7.21 4.47 -8.42
N GLU A 69 -6.71 4.76 -7.21
CA GLU A 69 -7.49 5.46 -6.17
C GLU A 69 -8.00 6.82 -6.64
N THR A 70 -7.29 7.50 -7.55
CA THR A 70 -7.72 8.77 -8.16
C THR A 70 -9.10 8.65 -8.79
N SER A 71 -9.45 7.48 -9.34
CA SER A 71 -10.76 7.24 -9.96
C SER A 71 -11.92 7.37 -8.96
N LEU A 72 -11.69 7.05 -7.68
CA LEU A 72 -12.70 7.20 -6.63
C LEU A 72 -13.06 8.66 -6.36
N HIS A 73 -12.07 9.54 -6.49
CA HIS A 73 -12.27 10.98 -6.34
C HIS A 73 -12.89 11.59 -7.59
N GLN A 74 -12.40 11.23 -8.78
CA GLN A 74 -12.92 11.72 -10.05
C GLN A 74 -14.40 11.32 -10.30
N THR A 75 -14.78 10.12 -9.85
CA THR A 75 -16.15 9.61 -9.93
C THR A 75 -17.00 9.97 -8.72
N ASN A 76 -16.50 10.81 -7.82
CA ASN A 76 -17.16 11.27 -6.60
C ASN A 76 -17.62 10.15 -5.64
N ARG A 77 -17.05 8.95 -5.76
CA ARG A 77 -17.45 7.77 -4.95
C ARG A 77 -17.24 7.97 -3.47
N VAL A 78 -16.14 8.61 -3.08
CA VAL A 78 -15.87 8.88 -1.66
C VAL A 78 -16.96 9.77 -1.06
N ALA A 79 -17.41 10.81 -1.78
CA ALA A 79 -18.49 11.67 -1.29
C ALA A 79 -19.84 10.92 -1.25
N GLN A 80 -20.12 10.06 -2.22
CA GLN A 80 -21.33 9.22 -2.23
C GLN A 80 -21.39 8.30 -1.00
N VAL A 81 -20.29 7.65 -0.65
CA VAL A 81 -20.21 6.80 0.54
C VAL A 81 -20.42 7.59 1.82
N LEU A 82 -19.79 8.74 1.95
CA LEU A 82 -19.99 9.62 3.11
C LEU A 82 -21.44 10.08 3.23
N GLU A 83 -22.10 10.36 2.11
CA GLU A 83 -23.52 10.73 2.12
C GLU A 83 -24.43 9.56 2.52
N ILE A 84 -24.13 8.33 2.09
CA ILE A 84 -24.85 7.13 2.53
C ILE A 84 -24.71 6.96 4.06
N LEU A 85 -23.48 7.05 4.58
CA LEU A 85 -23.25 6.95 6.03
C LEU A 85 -23.94 8.09 6.80
N LYS A 86 -23.96 9.31 6.24
CA LYS A 86 -24.67 10.45 6.83
C LYS A 86 -26.18 10.22 6.88
N LYS A 87 -26.80 9.74 5.81
CA LYS A 87 -28.23 9.40 5.78
C LYS A 87 -28.60 8.32 6.79
N LYS A 88 -27.68 7.43 7.14
CA LYS A 88 -27.83 6.43 8.21
C LYS A 88 -27.59 6.99 9.62
N GLY A 89 -27.33 8.28 9.79
CA GLY A 89 -27.05 8.90 11.09
C GLY A 89 -25.68 8.50 11.67
N LEU A 90 -24.77 8.02 10.83
CA LEU A 90 -23.46 7.50 11.23
C LEU A 90 -22.32 8.52 11.08
N ILE A 91 -22.61 9.71 10.55
CA ILE A 91 -21.65 10.82 10.48
C ILE A 91 -22.10 11.94 11.40
N TYR A 92 -21.17 12.47 12.17
CA TYR A 92 -21.35 13.68 12.99
C TYR A 92 -20.15 14.61 12.85
N GLU A 93 -20.34 15.88 13.26
CA GLU A 93 -19.28 16.88 13.25
C GLU A 93 -18.76 17.12 14.67
N LYS A 94 -17.44 17.17 14.79
CA LYS A 94 -16.75 17.50 16.04
C LYS A 94 -15.41 18.12 15.70
N ASP A 95 -15.08 19.24 16.35
CA ASP A 95 -13.81 20.00 16.19
C ASP A 95 -13.53 20.33 14.71
N GLY A 96 -14.57 20.72 13.96
CA GLY A 96 -14.47 21.04 12.52
C GLY A 96 -14.29 19.85 11.59
N ALA A 97 -14.13 18.62 12.12
CA ALA A 97 -13.95 17.40 11.35
C ALA A 97 -15.25 16.58 11.30
N LYS A 98 -15.39 15.73 10.27
CA LYS A 98 -16.49 14.75 10.19
C LYS A 98 -16.00 13.40 10.68
N TRP A 99 -16.76 12.84 11.62
CA TRP A 99 -16.47 11.59 12.28
C TRP A 99 -17.48 10.53 11.89
N PHE A 100 -17.00 9.32 11.65
CA PHE A 100 -17.82 8.13 11.46
C PHE A 100 -17.96 7.38 12.78
N ARG A 101 -19.21 7.04 13.15
CA ARG A 101 -19.54 6.27 14.35
C ARG A 101 -19.18 4.78 14.22
N SER A 102 -17.89 4.51 13.98
CA SER A 102 -17.38 3.15 13.82
C SER A 102 -17.50 2.32 15.09
N SER A 103 -17.53 2.96 16.26
CA SER A 103 -17.75 2.30 17.55
C SER A 103 -19.09 1.54 17.60
N LYS A 104 -20.12 1.96 16.86
CA LYS A 104 -21.38 1.22 16.75
C LYS A 104 -21.25 -0.15 16.06
N TYR A 105 -20.12 -0.40 15.41
CA TYR A 105 -19.83 -1.61 14.64
C TYR A 105 -18.58 -2.33 15.17
N GLY A 106 -18.26 -2.15 16.45
CA GLY A 106 -17.19 -2.90 17.12
C GLY A 106 -15.79 -2.29 17.04
N ASP A 107 -15.64 -1.06 16.51
CA ASP A 107 -14.39 -0.32 16.65
C ASP A 107 -14.27 0.24 18.08
N GLU A 108 -13.08 0.37 18.62
CA GLU A 108 -12.82 0.92 19.96
C GLU A 108 -13.21 2.40 20.08
N ARG A 109 -13.20 3.12 18.95
CA ARG A 109 -13.47 4.57 18.87
C ARG A 109 -14.02 4.96 17.51
N ASP A 110 -14.73 6.09 17.47
CA ASP A 110 -15.13 6.71 16.22
C ASP A 110 -13.93 7.22 15.43
N ARG A 111 -14.06 7.27 14.11
CA ARG A 111 -12.95 7.62 13.18
C ARG A 111 -13.23 8.88 12.39
N VAL A 112 -12.23 9.71 12.24
CA VAL A 112 -12.30 10.86 11.31
C VAL A 112 -12.33 10.35 9.87
N VAL A 113 -13.32 10.80 9.11
CA VAL A 113 -13.45 10.51 7.68
C VAL A 113 -13.24 11.74 6.80
N VAL A 114 -13.45 12.95 7.37
CA VAL A 114 -13.06 14.23 6.75
C VAL A 114 -12.40 15.08 7.82
N LYS A 115 -11.22 15.56 7.54
CA LYS A 115 -10.45 16.43 8.43
C LYS A 115 -11.05 17.84 8.48
N ALA A 116 -10.65 18.64 9.46
CA ALA A 116 -11.09 20.03 9.61
C ALA A 116 -10.74 20.92 8.40
N ASP A 117 -9.67 20.62 7.69
CA ASP A 117 -9.26 21.27 6.45
C ASP A 117 -10.06 20.81 5.20
N GLY A 118 -11.07 19.95 5.38
CA GLY A 118 -11.91 19.39 4.32
C GLY A 118 -11.32 18.19 3.57
N TRP A 119 -10.08 17.78 3.86
CA TRP A 119 -9.47 16.59 3.24
C TRP A 119 -10.09 15.31 3.74
N LYS A 120 -10.46 14.43 2.82
CA LYS A 120 -10.94 13.08 3.12
C LYS A 120 -9.78 12.21 3.60
N THR A 121 -10.02 11.39 4.62
CA THR A 121 -9.00 10.47 5.15
C THR A 121 -8.85 9.25 4.28
N TYR A 122 -7.77 8.48 4.49
CA TYR A 122 -7.58 7.19 3.83
C TYR A 122 -8.73 6.25 4.12
N LEU A 123 -9.24 6.20 5.35
CA LEU A 123 -10.39 5.37 5.71
C LEU A 123 -11.62 5.66 4.83
N ALA A 124 -11.92 6.94 4.55
CA ALA A 124 -13.03 7.29 3.66
C ALA A 124 -12.81 6.76 2.23
N GLY A 125 -11.57 6.81 1.73
CA GLY A 125 -11.17 6.24 0.45
C GLY A 125 -11.30 4.71 0.43
N ASP A 126 -10.82 4.04 1.48
CA ASP A 126 -10.86 2.59 1.60
C ASP A 126 -12.29 2.05 1.68
N ILE A 127 -13.18 2.70 2.46
CA ILE A 127 -14.60 2.34 2.50
C ILE A 127 -15.23 2.47 1.10
N ALA A 128 -14.93 3.55 0.37
CA ALA A 128 -15.46 3.76 -0.96
C ALA A 128 -14.92 2.74 -1.98
N TYR A 129 -13.66 2.35 -1.85
CA TYR A 129 -13.08 1.32 -2.72
C TYR A 129 -13.72 -0.05 -2.48
N HIS A 130 -13.97 -0.42 -1.23
CA HIS A 130 -14.63 -1.68 -0.91
C HIS A 130 -16.11 -1.69 -1.32
N GLN A 131 -16.82 -0.56 -1.16
CA GLN A 131 -18.14 -0.43 -1.75
C GLN A 131 -18.11 -0.69 -3.26
N TYR A 132 -17.13 -0.12 -3.96
CA TYR A 132 -16.94 -0.39 -5.39
C TYR A 132 -16.73 -1.88 -5.68
N LYS A 133 -15.90 -2.57 -4.90
CA LYS A 133 -15.67 -4.01 -5.03
C LYS A 133 -16.97 -4.81 -4.89
N PHE A 134 -17.80 -4.49 -3.89
CA PHE A 134 -19.02 -5.24 -3.62
C PHE A 134 -20.19 -4.86 -4.54
N GLU A 135 -20.39 -3.58 -4.79
CA GLU A 135 -21.57 -3.10 -5.50
C GLU A 135 -21.41 -3.00 -7.02
N LYS A 136 -20.20 -2.66 -7.51
CA LYS A 136 -19.93 -2.55 -8.94
C LYS A 136 -19.26 -3.77 -9.53
N LYS A 137 -18.21 -4.27 -8.86
CA LYS A 137 -17.53 -5.51 -9.30
C LYS A 137 -18.29 -6.78 -8.89
N LYS A 138 -19.26 -6.65 -7.96
CA LYS A 138 -20.09 -7.76 -7.48
C LYS A 138 -19.31 -8.91 -6.84
N PHE A 139 -18.17 -8.62 -6.23
CA PHE A 139 -17.41 -9.63 -5.52
C PHE A 139 -18.19 -10.13 -4.30
N ALA A 140 -18.26 -11.45 -4.12
CA ALA A 140 -18.88 -12.06 -2.95
C ALA A 140 -18.05 -11.86 -1.68
N ARG A 141 -16.72 -11.81 -1.83
CA ARG A 141 -15.75 -11.65 -0.74
C ARG A 141 -14.59 -10.77 -1.20
N ALA A 142 -14.05 -9.97 -0.32
CA ALA A 142 -12.81 -9.24 -0.50
C ALA A 142 -11.80 -9.69 0.55
N ILE A 143 -10.56 -9.93 0.14
CA ILE A 143 -9.45 -10.26 1.03
C ILE A 143 -8.38 -9.18 0.84
N ASN A 144 -8.08 -8.44 1.90
CA ASN A 144 -6.98 -7.50 1.90
C ASN A 144 -5.74 -8.14 2.54
N VAL A 145 -4.59 -7.97 1.90
CA VAL A 145 -3.31 -8.34 2.50
C VAL A 145 -2.57 -7.04 2.85
N TRP A 146 -2.42 -6.76 4.13
CA TRP A 146 -1.84 -5.54 4.67
C TRP A 146 -0.60 -5.81 5.51
N GLY A 147 0.28 -4.83 5.65
CA GLY A 147 1.34 -4.87 6.65
C GLY A 147 0.79 -4.76 8.08
N ALA A 148 1.49 -5.34 9.04
CA ALA A 148 1.10 -5.33 10.44
C ALA A 148 1.00 -3.91 11.05
N ASP A 149 1.65 -2.92 10.47
CA ASP A 149 1.54 -1.49 10.82
C ASP A 149 0.14 -0.91 10.59
N HIS A 150 -0.68 -1.57 9.75
CA HIS A 150 -2.09 -1.20 9.51
C HIS A 150 -3.08 -1.87 10.48
N TYR A 151 -2.60 -2.57 11.53
CA TYR A 151 -3.48 -3.21 12.51
C TYR A 151 -4.55 -2.25 13.07
N GLY A 152 -4.15 -1.01 13.39
CA GLY A 152 -5.05 0.02 13.91
C GLY A 152 -6.11 0.51 12.94
N ASP A 153 -5.98 0.26 11.63
CA ASP A 153 -6.93 0.70 10.60
C ASP A 153 -8.03 -0.35 10.35
N VAL A 154 -7.77 -1.61 10.72
CA VAL A 154 -8.66 -2.75 10.48
C VAL A 154 -10.07 -2.56 11.04
N PRO A 155 -10.27 -2.21 12.34
CA PRO A 155 -11.60 -2.10 12.91
C PRO A 155 -12.44 -1.01 12.23
N GLY A 156 -11.82 0.13 11.90
CA GLY A 156 -12.50 1.24 11.24
C GLY A 156 -13.00 0.87 9.83
N LEU A 157 -12.19 0.14 9.06
CA LEU A 157 -12.60 -0.32 7.75
C LEU A 157 -13.70 -1.38 7.83
N GLN A 158 -13.55 -2.38 8.70
CA GLN A 158 -14.56 -3.42 8.92
C GLN A 158 -15.91 -2.81 9.32
N ALA A 159 -15.89 -1.86 10.27
CA ALA A 159 -17.06 -1.10 10.67
C ALA A 159 -17.73 -0.37 9.50
N GLY A 160 -16.93 0.28 8.64
CA GLY A 160 -17.44 0.97 7.46
C GLY A 160 -18.13 0.03 6.48
N ILE A 161 -17.56 -1.15 6.26
CA ILE A 161 -18.10 -2.16 5.34
C ILE A 161 -19.38 -2.79 5.91
N GLU A 162 -19.41 -3.07 7.21
CA GLU A 162 -20.63 -3.55 7.89
C GLU A 162 -21.73 -2.49 7.85
N ALA A 163 -21.42 -1.22 8.11
CA ALA A 163 -22.37 -0.11 8.03
C ALA A 163 -22.99 0.05 6.63
N LEU A 164 -22.29 -0.35 5.59
CA LEU A 164 -22.80 -0.39 4.21
C LEU A 164 -23.63 -1.64 3.88
N GLY A 165 -23.78 -2.58 4.83
CA GLY A 165 -24.57 -3.80 4.66
C GLY A 165 -23.79 -5.00 4.12
N HIS A 166 -22.46 -4.97 4.18
CA HIS A 166 -21.59 -6.04 3.69
C HIS A 166 -20.87 -6.80 4.82
N LYS A 167 -21.56 -7.00 5.95
CA LYS A 167 -21.03 -7.75 7.10
C LYS A 167 -20.47 -9.10 6.70
N GLY A 168 -19.27 -9.44 7.18
CA GLY A 168 -18.60 -10.71 6.94
C GLY A 168 -18.04 -10.93 5.53
N LYS A 169 -18.15 -9.93 4.63
CA LYS A 169 -17.61 -10.04 3.27
C LYS A 169 -16.17 -9.56 3.12
N LEU A 170 -15.61 -8.86 4.12
CA LEU A 170 -14.23 -8.39 4.14
C LEU A 170 -13.41 -9.21 5.12
N GLU A 171 -12.35 -9.81 4.62
CA GLU A 171 -11.27 -10.40 5.41
C GLU A 171 -10.01 -9.57 5.28
N ILE A 172 -9.29 -9.37 6.38
CA ILE A 172 -8.02 -8.65 6.38
C ILE A 172 -6.94 -9.56 6.96
N ILE A 173 -5.94 -9.86 6.14
CA ILE A 173 -4.77 -10.65 6.49
C ILE A 173 -3.64 -9.66 6.80
N LEU A 174 -3.10 -9.70 8.01
CA LEU A 174 -1.97 -8.88 8.43
C LEU A 174 -0.68 -9.66 8.30
N HIS A 175 0.21 -9.18 7.45
CA HIS A 175 1.52 -9.78 7.23
C HIS A 175 2.58 -9.09 8.09
N GLN A 176 3.37 -9.87 8.81
CA GLN A 176 4.48 -9.34 9.61
C GLN A 176 5.61 -8.78 8.75
N PHE A 177 6.43 -7.92 9.35
CA PHE A 177 7.56 -7.28 8.67
C PHE A 177 8.61 -8.31 8.24
N VAL A 178 9.25 -7.99 7.11
CA VAL A 178 10.44 -8.66 6.64
C VAL A 178 11.66 -7.82 7.02
N THR A 179 12.61 -8.43 7.72
CA THR A 179 13.90 -7.84 8.04
C THR A 179 14.95 -8.45 7.12
N PHE A 180 15.74 -7.62 6.46
CA PHE A 180 16.88 -8.09 5.66
C PHE A 180 18.14 -8.16 6.54
N LEU A 181 18.83 -9.30 6.45
CA LEU A 181 20.13 -9.52 7.06
C LEU A 181 21.20 -9.54 5.95
N GLU A 182 22.33 -8.92 6.23
CA GLU A 182 23.54 -8.95 5.43
C GLU A 182 24.71 -9.12 6.39
N LYS A 183 25.53 -10.16 6.21
CA LYS A 183 26.61 -10.56 7.13
C LYS A 183 26.14 -10.79 8.57
N GLY A 184 24.92 -11.33 8.74
CA GLY A 184 24.32 -11.59 10.05
C GLY A 184 23.76 -10.36 10.75
N GLU A 185 23.90 -9.16 10.22
CA GLU A 185 23.40 -7.92 10.80
C GLU A 185 22.17 -7.38 10.08
N LYS A 186 21.28 -6.71 10.84
CA LYS A 186 20.10 -6.05 10.26
C LYS A 186 20.52 -4.89 9.37
N LYS A 187 20.20 -4.95 8.09
CA LYS A 187 20.39 -3.84 7.16
C LYS A 187 19.43 -2.70 7.49
N LYS A 188 19.97 -1.56 7.95
CA LYS A 188 19.17 -0.37 8.22
C LYS A 188 18.68 0.23 6.90
N MET A 189 17.36 0.28 6.70
CA MET A 189 16.75 0.85 5.51
C MET A 189 16.19 2.24 5.79
N SER A 190 16.30 3.14 4.81
CA SER A 190 15.73 4.47 4.87
C SER A 190 15.34 4.95 3.48
N LYS A 191 14.05 5.00 3.18
CA LYS A 191 13.51 5.52 1.91
C LYS A 191 13.97 6.97 1.63
N ARG A 192 14.08 7.80 2.67
CA ARG A 192 14.52 9.20 2.55
C ARG A 192 16.00 9.32 2.19
N LYS A 193 16.83 8.39 2.65
CA LYS A 193 18.28 8.35 2.36
C LYS A 193 18.60 7.54 1.10
N GLY A 194 17.61 6.92 0.46
CA GLY A 194 17.84 6.04 -0.69
C GLY A 194 18.52 4.71 -0.33
N ILE A 195 18.52 4.33 0.95
CA ILE A 195 19.14 3.09 1.42
C ILE A 195 18.03 2.05 1.64
N TYR A 196 17.88 1.13 0.73
CA TYR A 196 16.91 0.02 0.81
C TYR A 196 17.34 -1.11 -0.12
N VAL A 197 16.84 -2.30 0.15
CA VAL A 197 16.97 -3.45 -0.76
C VAL A 197 15.70 -3.51 -1.59
N THR A 198 15.84 -3.46 -2.90
CA THR A 198 14.70 -3.59 -3.81
C THR A 198 14.40 -5.07 -4.09
N MET A 199 13.15 -5.36 -4.43
CA MET A 199 12.79 -6.71 -4.91
C MET A 199 13.58 -7.08 -6.17
N ASP A 200 13.84 -6.12 -7.05
CA ASP A 200 14.64 -6.35 -8.26
C ASP A 200 16.09 -6.75 -7.96
N GLU A 201 16.69 -6.21 -6.89
CA GLU A 201 18.01 -6.65 -6.41
C GLU A 201 17.95 -8.08 -5.90
N LEU A 202 16.96 -8.43 -5.07
CA LEU A 202 16.80 -9.81 -4.61
C LEU A 202 16.62 -10.80 -5.77
N LEU A 203 15.76 -10.45 -6.73
CA LEU A 203 15.51 -11.28 -7.91
C LEU A 203 16.76 -11.48 -8.78
N ARG A 204 17.67 -10.51 -8.83
CA ARG A 204 18.97 -10.64 -9.52
C ARG A 204 19.94 -11.54 -8.74
N GLU A 205 19.95 -11.39 -7.42
CA GLU A 205 20.92 -12.05 -6.55
C GLU A 205 20.64 -13.54 -6.35
N VAL A 206 19.36 -13.89 -6.16
CA VAL A 206 18.99 -15.27 -5.79
C VAL A 206 17.90 -15.88 -6.67
N GLY A 207 17.30 -15.14 -7.58
CA GLY A 207 16.25 -15.64 -8.46
C GLY A 207 14.85 -15.65 -7.83
N SER A 208 13.84 -15.82 -8.69
CA SER A 208 12.42 -15.73 -8.28
C SER A 208 11.97 -16.90 -7.42
N ASP A 209 12.46 -18.10 -7.67
CA ASP A 209 12.01 -19.30 -6.95
C ASP A 209 12.48 -19.27 -5.50
N ILE A 210 13.73 -18.91 -5.27
CA ILE A 210 14.30 -18.76 -3.94
C ILE A 210 13.58 -17.65 -3.17
N VAL A 211 13.36 -16.49 -3.79
CA VAL A 211 12.64 -15.39 -3.16
C VAL A 211 11.24 -15.85 -2.74
N ARG A 212 10.47 -16.43 -3.66
CA ARG A 212 9.11 -16.91 -3.38
C ARG A 212 9.07 -17.95 -2.27
N PHE A 213 9.97 -18.94 -2.31
CA PHE A 213 10.06 -19.98 -1.30
C PHE A 213 10.34 -19.39 0.09
N LEU A 214 11.37 -18.54 0.21
CA LEU A 214 11.75 -17.96 1.51
C LEU A 214 10.65 -17.06 2.09
N PHE A 215 9.94 -16.29 1.25
CA PHE A 215 8.81 -15.48 1.70
C PHE A 215 7.60 -16.32 2.15
N LEU A 216 7.40 -17.49 1.54
CA LEU A 216 6.27 -18.38 1.86
C LEU A 216 6.60 -19.42 2.94
N GLN A 217 7.87 -19.59 3.30
CA GLN A 217 8.33 -20.58 4.29
C GLN A 217 7.77 -20.33 5.70
N LYS A 218 7.53 -19.07 6.03
CA LYS A 218 7.04 -18.68 7.36
C LYS A 218 5.55 -18.35 7.31
N SER A 219 4.86 -18.61 8.42
CA SER A 219 3.50 -18.13 8.62
C SER A 219 3.45 -16.60 8.49
N ILE A 220 2.36 -16.06 7.97
CA ILE A 220 2.11 -14.62 7.84
C ILE A 220 2.25 -13.86 9.17
N ASN A 221 1.99 -14.53 10.29
CA ASN A 221 2.10 -13.96 11.64
C ASN A 221 3.53 -13.98 12.20
N THR A 222 4.48 -14.60 11.48
CA THR A 222 5.86 -14.75 11.91
C THR A 222 6.73 -13.71 11.25
N HIS A 223 7.54 -13.01 12.05
CA HIS A 223 8.56 -12.09 11.54
C HIS A 223 9.57 -12.86 10.67
N LEU A 224 9.74 -12.42 9.42
CA LEU A 224 10.69 -13.05 8.50
C LEU A 224 12.03 -12.30 8.54
N ASN A 225 13.09 -12.99 8.93
CA ASN A 225 14.46 -12.53 8.70
C ASN A 225 14.95 -13.13 7.38
N PHE A 226 15.08 -12.31 6.36
CA PHE A 226 15.61 -12.70 5.05
C PHE A 226 17.14 -12.52 5.08
N ASP A 227 17.84 -13.64 5.18
CA ASP A 227 19.31 -13.67 5.16
C ASP A 227 19.77 -13.90 3.72
N LEU A 228 20.34 -12.85 3.10
CA LEU A 228 20.78 -12.89 1.72
C LEU A 228 22.02 -13.77 1.53
N ASP A 229 22.93 -13.76 2.50
CA ASP A 229 24.15 -14.55 2.42
C ASP A 229 23.81 -16.05 2.55
N LEU A 230 22.92 -16.40 3.47
CA LEU A 230 22.43 -17.77 3.62
C LEU A 230 21.70 -18.23 2.35
N ALA A 231 20.87 -17.37 1.74
CA ALA A 231 20.12 -17.67 0.52
C ALA A 231 21.05 -18.00 -0.69
N LYS A 232 22.29 -17.51 -0.67
CA LYS A 232 23.31 -17.76 -1.70
C LYS A 232 24.19 -18.98 -1.43
N GLN A 233 24.18 -19.49 -0.20
CA GLN A 233 25.08 -20.59 0.16
C GLN A 233 24.65 -21.91 -0.46
N GLN A 234 25.60 -22.63 -1.03
CA GLN A 234 25.44 -24.01 -1.47
C GLN A 234 25.76 -24.96 -0.30
N SER A 235 24.87 -25.02 0.68
CA SER A 235 25.05 -25.83 1.87
C SER A 235 23.71 -26.29 2.45
N GLU A 236 23.72 -27.37 3.24
CA GLU A 236 22.55 -27.89 3.94
C GLU A 236 21.88 -26.89 4.90
N LYS A 237 22.58 -25.85 5.29
CA LYS A 237 22.03 -24.74 6.10
C LYS A 237 21.09 -23.85 5.32
N ASN A 238 21.22 -23.85 3.99
CA ASN A 238 20.35 -23.08 3.12
C ASN A 238 19.07 -23.88 2.84
N PRO A 239 17.88 -23.41 3.29
CA PRO A 239 16.63 -24.16 3.12
C PRO A 239 16.22 -24.34 1.65
N VAL A 240 16.84 -23.60 0.72
CA VAL A 240 16.55 -23.68 -0.73
C VAL A 240 17.63 -24.43 -1.53
N TYR A 241 18.63 -25.01 -0.84
CA TYR A 241 19.75 -25.67 -1.52
C TYR A 241 19.31 -26.88 -2.39
N TYR A 242 18.22 -27.53 -2.00
CA TYR A 242 17.69 -28.71 -2.68
C TYR A 242 16.45 -28.41 -3.57
N ILE A 243 16.12 -27.14 -3.78
CA ILE A 243 15.01 -26.69 -4.63
C ILE A 243 15.55 -26.09 -5.93
#